data_82655e91c41d9b014fc908ce7cf4494a
#
_entry.id   82655e91c41d9b014fc908ce7cf4494a
#
_cell.length_a   1.000
_cell.length_b   1.000
_cell.length_c   1.000
_cell.angle_alpha   90.00
_cell.angle_beta   90.00
_cell.angle_gamma   90.00
#
_symmetry.space_group_name_H-M   'P 1'
#
loop_
_entity.id
_entity.type
_entity.pdbx_description
1 polymer ?
#
loop_
_entity_poly.entity_id
_entity_poly.type
_entity_poly.pdbx_seq_one_letter_code
_entity_poly.pdbx_strand_id
1 'polypeptide(L)'
;VVLDEADEMLNMGFQEEVEEILKSVPQSRRMLLFSATMPPEILKLAKRYMKEYDVVEVKKEQLTTPLTEQIYFEVKDSERFDALCRIIDVEPSFYGIVFCRTKVETDDVARRLGDRGYDAEPIHGDITQAQREKVLRAFKAKKTRVLVATDVAARGIDVNDLTHVVNFHLPQDPEAYVHRIGRTGRAGKEGTAITFISPKELRSLLFIQKIANAKIKKETLPDAKQVIETKKEKLKSELRALLNEGNF
;
A
#
# COMPACT_ATOMS: atom_id res chain seq x y z
N VAL A 1 -9.95 -8.15 24.75
CA VAL A 1 -8.78 -7.52 24.08
C VAL A 1 -8.59 -8.21 22.75
N VAL A 2 -8.31 -7.43 21.70
CA VAL A 2 -7.96 -7.96 20.38
C VAL A 2 -6.58 -7.41 20.04
N LEU A 3 -5.64 -8.31 19.73
CA LEU A 3 -4.36 -7.97 19.09
C LEU A 3 -4.50 -8.36 17.62
N ASP A 4 -4.45 -7.39 16.74
CA ASP A 4 -4.51 -7.59 15.30
C ASP A 4 -3.17 -7.20 14.67
N GLU A 5 -2.76 -7.89 13.61
CA GLU A 5 -1.43 -7.75 13.00
C GLU A 5 -0.30 -7.87 14.06
N ALA A 6 -0.41 -8.88 14.97
CA ALA A 6 0.48 -8.98 16.13
C ALA A 6 1.95 -9.19 15.76
N ASP A 7 2.25 -9.94 14.69
CA ASP A 7 3.58 -10.08 14.12
C ASP A 7 4.19 -8.74 13.72
N GLU A 8 3.38 -7.89 13.12
CA GLU A 8 3.80 -6.55 12.72
C GLU A 8 4.10 -5.63 13.92
N MET A 9 3.28 -5.71 14.97
CA MET A 9 3.55 -4.96 16.21
C MET A 9 4.90 -5.34 16.82
N LEU A 10 5.25 -6.64 16.82
CA LEU A 10 6.55 -7.08 17.33
C LEU A 10 7.70 -6.70 16.39
N ASN A 11 7.53 -6.83 15.07
CA ASN A 11 8.52 -6.41 14.08
C ASN A 11 8.86 -4.90 14.20
N MET A 12 7.90 -4.09 14.66
CA MET A 12 8.09 -2.66 14.94
C MET A 12 8.77 -2.39 16.30
N GLY A 13 8.99 -3.41 17.11
CA GLY A 13 9.59 -3.28 18.43
C GLY A 13 8.62 -2.89 19.55
N PHE A 14 7.29 -2.95 19.31
CA PHE A 14 6.26 -2.60 20.31
C PHE A 14 5.99 -3.71 21.33
N GLN A 15 6.91 -4.64 21.51
CA GLN A 15 6.70 -5.75 22.42
C GLN A 15 6.47 -5.29 23.86
N GLU A 16 7.28 -4.34 24.33
CA GLU A 16 7.22 -3.85 25.71
C GLU A 16 5.91 -3.11 25.96
N GLU A 17 5.48 -2.23 25.02
CA GLU A 17 4.24 -1.48 25.13
C GLU A 17 3.01 -2.40 25.11
N VAL A 18 3.01 -3.42 24.24
CA VAL A 18 1.94 -4.43 24.20
C VAL A 18 1.87 -5.18 25.52
N GLU A 19 3.02 -5.60 26.07
CA GLU A 19 3.06 -6.29 27.36
C GLU A 19 2.59 -5.40 28.51
N GLU A 20 2.94 -4.11 28.50
CA GLU A 20 2.49 -3.15 29.50
C GLU A 20 0.96 -2.97 29.48
N ILE A 21 0.38 -2.81 28.30
CA ILE A 21 -1.08 -2.77 28.11
C ILE A 21 -1.72 -4.06 28.63
N LEU A 22 -1.18 -5.21 28.26
CA LEU A 22 -1.73 -6.52 28.67
C LEU A 22 -1.66 -6.77 30.18
N LYS A 23 -0.66 -6.22 30.89
CA LYS A 23 -0.57 -6.24 32.35
C LYS A 23 -1.65 -5.39 33.01
N SER A 24 -2.05 -4.29 32.38
CA SER A 24 -3.05 -3.35 32.91
C SER A 24 -4.48 -3.82 32.73
N VAL A 25 -4.74 -4.79 31.86
CA VAL A 25 -6.09 -5.31 31.56
C VAL A 25 -6.47 -6.40 32.58
N PRO A 26 -7.75 -6.47 33.06
CA PRO A 26 -8.20 -7.46 34.00
C PRO A 26 -7.89 -8.91 33.58
N GLN A 27 -7.58 -9.77 34.53
CA GLN A 27 -7.26 -11.19 34.28
C GLN A 27 -8.45 -11.99 33.72
N SER A 28 -9.69 -11.53 33.94
CA SER A 28 -10.94 -12.11 33.43
C SER A 28 -11.23 -11.76 31.99
N ARG A 29 -10.33 -11.01 31.31
CA ARG A 29 -10.50 -10.61 29.92
C ARG A 29 -10.65 -11.79 28.96
N ARG A 30 -11.45 -11.63 27.92
CA ARG A 30 -11.36 -12.46 26.72
C ARG A 30 -10.30 -11.85 25.79
N MET A 31 -9.47 -12.70 25.22
CA MET A 31 -8.37 -12.24 24.34
C MET A 31 -8.44 -12.97 22.99
N LEU A 32 -8.30 -12.22 21.91
CA LEU A 32 -8.16 -12.69 20.55
C LEU A 32 -6.83 -12.16 20.00
N LEU A 33 -6.10 -12.99 19.28
CA LEU A 33 -4.84 -12.64 18.63
C LEU A 33 -4.94 -13.04 17.16
N PHE A 34 -4.76 -12.06 16.28
CA PHE A 34 -4.69 -12.26 14.84
C PHE A 34 -3.28 -11.91 14.37
N SER A 35 -2.70 -12.78 13.56
CA SER A 35 -1.35 -12.62 13.03
C SER A 35 -1.25 -13.33 11.67
N ALA A 36 -0.56 -12.73 10.73
CA ALA A 36 -0.31 -13.36 9.43
C ALA A 36 0.75 -14.45 9.52
N THR A 37 1.71 -14.27 10.43
CA THR A 37 2.78 -15.22 10.74
C THR A 37 2.79 -15.55 12.24
N MET A 38 3.38 -16.68 12.60
CA MET A 38 3.44 -17.14 14.00
C MET A 38 4.89 -17.39 14.44
N PRO A 39 5.73 -16.34 14.47
CA PRO A 39 7.10 -16.47 14.96
C PRO A 39 7.12 -16.84 16.45
N PRO A 40 8.26 -17.38 16.96
CA PRO A 40 8.37 -17.82 18.35
C PRO A 40 7.97 -16.78 19.39
N GLU A 41 8.17 -15.49 19.09
CA GLU A 41 7.83 -14.36 19.95
C GLU A 41 6.32 -14.21 20.12
N ILE A 42 5.54 -14.36 19.05
CA ILE A 42 4.07 -14.36 19.09
C ILE A 42 3.54 -15.55 19.90
N LEU A 43 4.12 -16.74 19.69
CA LEU A 43 3.75 -17.93 20.46
C LEU A 43 4.05 -17.77 21.96
N LYS A 44 5.17 -17.11 22.32
CA LYS A 44 5.48 -16.79 23.71
C LYS A 44 4.46 -15.81 24.30
N LEU A 45 4.09 -14.75 23.56
CA LEU A 45 3.08 -13.78 23.96
C LEU A 45 1.72 -14.46 24.20
N ALA A 46 1.27 -15.30 23.25
CA ALA A 46 0.02 -16.06 23.38
C ALA A 46 0.05 -16.95 24.64
N LYS A 47 1.08 -17.78 24.82
CA LYS A 47 1.22 -18.67 25.99
C LYS A 47 1.23 -17.90 27.32
N ARG A 48 1.82 -16.72 27.35
CA ARG A 48 1.94 -15.91 28.57
C ARG A 48 0.64 -15.23 28.97
N TYR A 49 -0.16 -14.77 28.00
CA TYR A 49 -1.32 -13.91 28.26
C TYR A 49 -2.68 -14.54 27.95
N MET A 50 -2.73 -15.63 27.22
CA MET A 50 -3.98 -16.31 26.79
C MET A 50 -4.23 -17.66 27.48
N LYS A 51 -3.55 -18.02 28.54
CA LYS A 51 -3.74 -19.26 29.35
C LYS A 51 -4.08 -20.51 28.51
N GLU A 52 -5.37 -20.74 28.24
CA GLU A 52 -5.90 -21.75 27.32
C GLU A 52 -6.46 -21.03 26.09
N TYR A 53 -6.10 -21.48 24.90
CA TYR A 53 -6.54 -20.91 23.64
C TYR A 53 -6.60 -21.95 22.53
N ASP A 54 -7.56 -21.77 21.63
CA ASP A 54 -7.66 -22.53 20.39
C ASP A 54 -6.88 -21.82 19.29
N VAL A 55 -6.20 -22.62 18.47
CA VAL A 55 -5.52 -22.13 17.28
C VAL A 55 -6.37 -22.44 16.06
N VAL A 56 -6.79 -21.38 15.37
CA VAL A 56 -7.49 -21.49 14.08
C VAL A 56 -6.55 -21.04 12.98
N GLU A 57 -6.07 -21.99 12.19
CA GLU A 57 -5.19 -21.71 11.06
C GLU A 57 -5.97 -21.79 9.75
N VAL A 58 -5.94 -20.71 8.99
CA VAL A 58 -6.45 -20.68 7.62
C VAL A 58 -5.26 -20.86 6.67
N LYS A 59 -5.13 -22.04 6.09
CA LYS A 59 -4.11 -22.30 5.07
C LYS A 59 -4.41 -21.44 3.85
N LYS A 60 -3.55 -20.46 3.61
CA LYS A 60 -3.60 -19.69 2.36
C LYS A 60 -2.82 -20.46 1.29
N GLU A 61 -3.49 -20.91 0.24
CA GLU A 61 -2.83 -21.46 -0.94
C GLU A 61 -2.00 -20.40 -1.67
N GLN A 62 -2.39 -19.13 -1.54
CA GLN A 62 -1.66 -17.97 -2.07
C GLN A 62 -1.68 -16.83 -1.04
N LEU A 63 -0.53 -16.21 -0.79
CA LEU A 63 -0.41 -15.02 0.07
C LEU A 63 -0.93 -13.75 -0.61
N THR A 64 -1.13 -13.79 -1.94
CA THR A 64 -1.58 -12.65 -2.74
C THR A 64 -3.05 -12.82 -3.15
N THR A 65 -3.77 -11.71 -3.30
CA THR A 65 -5.16 -11.73 -3.76
C THR A 65 -5.22 -12.11 -5.25
N PRO A 66 -6.08 -13.08 -5.65
CA PRO A 66 -6.19 -13.50 -7.06
C PRO A 66 -6.60 -12.37 -8.02
N LEU A 67 -7.26 -11.33 -7.49
CA LEU A 67 -7.77 -10.19 -8.24
C LEU A 67 -6.75 -9.03 -8.36
N THR A 68 -5.51 -9.22 -7.88
CA THR A 68 -4.47 -8.21 -8.01
C THR A 68 -3.51 -8.58 -9.13
N GLU A 69 -3.56 -7.84 -10.23
CA GLU A 69 -2.51 -7.91 -11.24
C GLU A 69 -1.21 -7.34 -10.68
N GLN A 70 -0.11 -8.07 -10.83
CA GLN A 70 1.17 -7.68 -10.28
C GLN A 70 2.17 -7.51 -11.41
N ILE A 71 2.69 -6.30 -11.55
CA ILE A 71 3.64 -5.93 -12.59
C ILE A 71 4.85 -5.21 -12.02
N TYR A 72 5.97 -5.28 -12.73
CA TYR A 72 7.14 -4.49 -12.39
C TYR A 72 7.74 -3.80 -13.60
N PHE A 73 8.32 -2.64 -13.34
CA PHE A 73 9.10 -1.86 -14.30
C PHE A 73 10.55 -1.78 -13.85
N GLU A 74 11.45 -2.03 -14.77
CA GLU A 74 12.88 -1.86 -14.53
C GLU A 74 13.25 -0.42 -14.89
N VAL A 75 13.56 0.38 -13.87
CA VAL A 75 13.83 1.81 -14.00
C VAL A 75 15.06 2.21 -13.18
N LYS A 76 15.79 3.21 -13.63
CA LYS A 76 16.84 3.81 -12.81
C LYS A 76 16.24 4.63 -11.68
N ASP A 77 16.96 4.75 -10.56
CA ASP A 77 16.45 5.50 -9.40
C ASP A 77 16.09 6.96 -9.74
N SER A 78 16.89 7.61 -10.61
CA SER A 78 16.64 8.97 -11.09
C SER A 78 15.39 9.11 -11.97
N GLU A 79 14.89 8.03 -12.55
CA GLU A 79 13.78 8.00 -13.49
C GLU A 79 12.45 7.56 -12.83
N ARG A 80 12.48 7.06 -11.55
CA ARG A 80 11.31 6.52 -10.86
C ARG A 80 10.16 7.51 -10.77
N PHE A 81 10.46 8.78 -10.49
CA PHE A 81 9.42 9.79 -10.38
C PHE A 81 8.73 10.07 -11.73
N ASP A 82 9.49 10.15 -12.82
CA ASP A 82 8.92 10.33 -14.15
C ASP A 82 8.13 9.09 -14.60
N ALA A 83 8.61 7.89 -14.24
CA ALA A 83 7.87 6.65 -14.45
C ALA A 83 6.52 6.66 -13.71
N LEU A 84 6.51 7.08 -12.45
CA LEU A 84 5.28 7.23 -11.66
C LEU A 84 4.28 8.18 -12.34
N CYS A 85 4.75 9.35 -12.78
CA CYS A 85 3.90 10.32 -13.47
C CYS A 85 3.31 9.73 -14.77
N ARG A 86 4.10 9.03 -15.58
CA ARG A 86 3.60 8.39 -16.81
C ARG A 86 2.52 7.35 -16.52
N ILE A 87 2.67 6.56 -15.46
CA ILE A 87 1.67 5.58 -15.06
C ILE A 87 0.38 6.27 -14.63
N ILE A 88 0.47 7.30 -13.79
CA ILE A 88 -0.72 8.07 -13.36
C ILE A 88 -1.42 8.71 -14.56
N ASP A 89 -0.66 9.18 -15.54
CA ASP A 89 -1.18 9.86 -16.74
C ASP A 89 -1.93 8.90 -17.68
N VAL A 90 -1.50 7.64 -17.79
CA VAL A 90 -2.17 6.65 -18.68
C VAL A 90 -3.31 5.91 -17.98
N GLU A 91 -3.46 6.06 -16.67
CA GLU A 91 -4.51 5.44 -15.88
C GLU A 91 -5.56 6.47 -15.44
N PRO A 92 -6.60 6.72 -16.24
CA PRO A 92 -7.60 7.77 -15.97
C PRO A 92 -8.31 7.58 -14.62
N SER A 93 -8.45 6.32 -14.19
CA SER A 93 -9.09 5.93 -12.93
C SER A 93 -8.10 5.77 -11.77
N PHE A 94 -6.85 6.24 -11.90
CA PHE A 94 -5.86 6.06 -10.84
C PHE A 94 -6.36 6.60 -9.51
N TYR A 95 -6.50 5.73 -8.54
CA TYR A 95 -6.79 6.00 -7.15
C TYR A 95 -5.99 5.02 -6.32
N GLY A 96 -4.90 5.48 -5.70
CA GLY A 96 -3.94 4.54 -5.17
C GLY A 96 -2.99 5.09 -4.11
N ILE A 97 -2.19 4.17 -3.58
CA ILE A 97 -1.12 4.44 -2.61
C ILE A 97 0.24 4.20 -3.28
N VAL A 98 1.15 5.14 -3.07
CA VAL A 98 2.57 5.05 -3.47
C VAL A 98 3.41 4.85 -2.21
N PHE A 99 4.06 3.71 -2.08
CA PHE A 99 4.90 3.37 -0.95
C PHE A 99 6.34 3.85 -1.15
N CYS A 100 6.80 4.73 -0.29
CA CYS A 100 8.16 5.25 -0.21
C CYS A 100 8.92 4.66 0.99
N ARG A 101 10.27 4.68 0.93
CA ARG A 101 11.12 4.14 2.01
C ARG A 101 11.19 5.03 3.23
N THR A 102 11.22 6.34 3.03
CA THR A 102 11.48 7.32 4.11
C THR A 102 10.42 8.42 4.12
N LYS A 103 10.27 9.06 5.28
CA LYS A 103 9.39 10.22 5.47
C LYS A 103 9.76 11.37 4.52
N VAL A 104 11.07 11.67 4.43
CA VAL A 104 11.61 12.73 3.55
C VAL A 104 11.27 12.46 2.08
N GLU A 105 11.42 11.22 1.63
CA GLU A 105 11.06 10.83 0.27
C GLU A 105 9.54 10.91 0.05
N THR A 106 8.74 10.54 1.06
CA THR A 106 7.27 10.66 1.01
C THR A 106 6.85 12.09 0.78
N ASP A 107 7.42 13.04 1.53
CA ASP A 107 7.16 14.48 1.35
C ASP A 107 7.64 14.98 -0.01
N ASP A 108 8.85 14.61 -0.45
CA ASP A 108 9.39 15.06 -1.74
C ASP A 108 8.54 14.55 -2.92
N VAL A 109 8.18 13.26 -2.92
CA VAL A 109 7.35 12.68 -3.98
C VAL A 109 5.97 13.33 -4.01
N ALA A 110 5.32 13.51 -2.85
CA ALA A 110 3.99 14.14 -2.77
C ALA A 110 4.05 15.60 -3.25
N ARG A 111 5.04 16.38 -2.77
CA ARG A 111 5.25 17.77 -3.21
C ARG A 111 5.46 17.85 -4.71
N ARG A 112 6.36 17.04 -5.28
CA ARG A 112 6.65 17.02 -6.73
C ARG A 112 5.45 16.60 -7.57
N LEU A 113 4.60 15.71 -7.05
CA LEU A 113 3.32 15.36 -7.70
C LEU A 113 2.38 16.56 -7.68
N GLY A 114 2.25 17.26 -6.53
CA GLY A 114 1.46 18.50 -6.43
C GLY A 114 1.95 19.59 -7.37
N ASP A 115 3.28 19.80 -7.47
CA ASP A 115 3.90 20.77 -8.41
C ASP A 115 3.56 20.47 -9.88
N ARG A 116 3.25 19.20 -10.20
CA ARG A 116 2.78 18.76 -11.53
C ARG A 116 1.26 18.72 -11.68
N GLY A 117 0.52 19.17 -10.68
CA GLY A 117 -0.94 19.26 -10.72
C GLY A 117 -1.68 17.96 -10.38
N TYR A 118 -1.02 16.98 -9.77
CA TYR A 118 -1.71 15.78 -9.25
C TYR A 118 -2.24 16.03 -7.84
N ASP A 119 -3.44 15.51 -7.55
CA ASP A 119 -4.02 15.55 -6.20
C ASP A 119 -3.33 14.50 -5.32
N ALA A 120 -2.18 14.84 -4.77
CA ALA A 120 -1.32 13.97 -3.97
C ALA A 120 -1.10 14.53 -2.57
N GLU A 121 -1.17 13.66 -1.55
CA GLU A 121 -0.93 14.02 -0.15
C GLU A 121 0.01 13.03 0.51
N PRO A 122 0.96 13.49 1.35
CA PRO A 122 1.86 12.62 2.10
C PRO A 122 1.21 12.09 3.39
N ILE A 123 1.60 10.87 3.79
CA ILE A 123 1.25 10.31 5.09
C ILE A 123 2.44 9.54 5.68
N HIS A 124 2.96 10.03 6.81
CA HIS A 124 4.11 9.44 7.52
C HIS A 124 4.05 9.78 9.01
N GLY A 125 4.99 9.24 9.79
CA GLY A 125 4.94 9.34 11.25
C GLY A 125 5.14 10.74 11.83
N ASP A 126 5.63 11.73 11.05
CA ASP A 126 5.90 13.08 11.55
C ASP A 126 4.71 14.04 11.38
N ILE A 127 3.66 13.64 10.63
CA ILE A 127 2.45 14.45 10.55
C ILE A 127 1.63 14.31 11.84
N THR A 128 0.98 15.40 12.26
CA THR A 128 0.11 15.37 13.45
C THR A 128 -1.13 14.50 13.21
N GLN A 129 -1.72 14.00 14.29
CA GLN A 129 -2.95 13.19 14.18
C GLN A 129 -4.07 13.93 13.46
N ALA A 130 -4.24 15.24 13.71
CA ALA A 130 -5.22 16.06 13.03
C ALA A 130 -4.97 16.17 11.51
N GLN A 131 -3.72 16.34 11.11
CA GLN A 131 -3.33 16.34 9.69
C GLN A 131 -3.60 14.96 9.05
N ARG A 132 -3.20 13.87 9.74
CA ARG A 132 -3.45 12.50 9.30
C ARG A 132 -4.94 12.26 9.02
N GLU A 133 -5.82 12.63 9.93
CA GLU A 133 -7.26 12.48 9.77
C GLU A 133 -7.82 13.33 8.62
N LYS A 134 -7.30 14.56 8.44
CA LYS A 134 -7.67 15.43 7.32
C LYS A 134 -7.31 14.78 5.98
N VAL A 135 -6.07 14.31 5.83
CA VAL A 135 -5.58 13.63 4.63
C VAL A 135 -6.42 12.39 4.33
N LEU A 136 -6.65 11.54 5.34
CA LEU A 136 -7.44 10.31 5.15
C LEU A 136 -8.90 10.61 4.79
N ARG A 137 -9.51 11.64 5.37
CA ARG A 137 -10.87 12.08 4.97
C ARG A 137 -10.92 12.56 3.52
N ALA A 138 -9.94 13.36 3.10
CA ALA A 138 -9.85 13.83 1.71
C ALA A 138 -9.65 12.67 0.74
N PHE A 139 -8.79 11.71 1.10
CA PHE A 139 -8.52 10.52 0.31
C PHE A 139 -9.77 9.62 0.22
N LYS A 140 -10.43 9.30 1.34
CA LYS A 140 -11.70 8.52 1.33
C LYS A 140 -12.81 9.20 0.52
N ALA A 141 -12.85 10.52 0.50
CA ALA A 141 -13.79 11.30 -0.30
C ALA A 141 -13.36 11.44 -1.78
N LYS A 142 -12.24 10.78 -2.19
CA LYS A 142 -11.65 10.85 -3.55
C LYS A 142 -11.30 12.26 -4.02
N LYS A 143 -11.16 13.22 -3.09
CA LYS A 143 -10.63 14.56 -3.36
C LYS A 143 -9.12 14.51 -3.60
N THR A 144 -8.42 13.65 -2.85
CA THR A 144 -7.03 13.28 -3.09
C THR A 144 -7.03 11.94 -3.80
N ARG A 145 -6.30 11.81 -4.90
CA ARG A 145 -6.26 10.59 -5.71
C ARG A 145 -5.01 9.75 -5.46
N VAL A 146 -3.94 10.37 -5.01
CA VAL A 146 -2.64 9.72 -4.76
C VAL A 146 -2.26 9.94 -3.30
N LEU A 147 -2.18 8.86 -2.54
CA LEU A 147 -1.63 8.90 -1.19
C LEU A 147 -0.18 8.43 -1.24
N VAL A 148 0.77 9.26 -0.83
CA VAL A 148 2.18 8.87 -0.74
C VAL A 148 2.48 8.52 0.70
N ALA A 149 2.96 7.29 0.98
CA ALA A 149 3.00 6.77 2.35
C ALA A 149 4.28 5.99 2.65
N THR A 150 4.68 5.99 3.92
CA THR A 150 5.59 4.96 4.46
C THR A 150 4.78 3.74 4.91
N ASP A 151 5.42 2.56 5.03
CA ASP A 151 4.77 1.33 5.50
C ASP A 151 4.06 1.54 6.84
N VAL A 152 4.75 2.12 7.80
CA VAL A 152 4.21 2.38 9.16
C VAL A 152 2.94 3.22 9.12
N ALA A 153 2.94 4.26 8.31
CA ALA A 153 1.80 5.18 8.22
C ALA A 153 0.64 4.62 7.40
N ALA A 154 0.91 3.73 6.46
CA ALA A 154 -0.12 3.07 5.66
C ALA A 154 -0.86 1.94 6.41
N ARG A 155 -0.34 1.51 7.56
CA ARG A 155 -1.01 0.52 8.40
C ARG A 155 -2.29 1.09 9.02
N GLY A 156 -3.29 0.23 9.14
CA GLY A 156 -4.59 0.64 9.69
C GLY A 156 -5.35 1.65 8.82
N ILE A 157 -4.86 1.97 7.62
CA ILE A 157 -5.65 2.74 6.66
C ILE A 157 -6.74 1.82 6.11
N ASP A 158 -7.95 2.04 6.62
CA ASP A 158 -9.16 1.42 6.09
C ASP A 158 -9.62 2.22 4.86
N VAL A 159 -8.99 1.95 3.71
CA VAL A 159 -9.44 2.42 2.41
C VAL A 159 -9.61 1.19 1.53
N ASN A 160 -10.86 0.94 1.20
CA ASN A 160 -11.25 -0.06 0.24
C ASN A 160 -11.38 0.62 -1.13
N ASP A 161 -11.28 -0.11 -2.21
CA ASP A 161 -11.43 0.38 -3.59
C ASP A 161 -10.21 1.07 -4.21
N LEU A 162 -9.01 0.85 -3.68
CA LEU A 162 -7.82 1.30 -4.41
C LEU A 162 -7.70 0.55 -5.73
N THR A 163 -7.52 1.31 -6.81
CA THR A 163 -7.25 0.74 -8.12
C THR A 163 -5.79 0.34 -8.25
N HIS A 164 -4.90 1.09 -7.60
CA HIS A 164 -3.45 0.91 -7.73
C HIS A 164 -2.73 0.93 -6.39
N VAL A 165 -1.71 0.09 -6.30
CA VAL A 165 -0.65 0.17 -5.30
C VAL A 165 0.67 0.28 -6.03
N VAL A 166 1.47 1.28 -5.71
CA VAL A 166 2.80 1.47 -6.31
C VAL A 166 3.87 1.32 -5.25
N ASN A 167 4.73 0.32 -5.39
CA ASN A 167 5.98 0.24 -4.67
C ASN A 167 7.01 1.13 -5.38
N PHE A 168 7.19 2.37 -4.91
CA PHE A 168 8.20 3.29 -5.45
C PHE A 168 9.61 2.72 -5.30
N HIS A 169 9.78 1.89 -4.25
CA HIS A 169 10.93 1.01 -4.07
C HIS A 169 10.46 -0.39 -3.71
N LEU A 170 11.22 -1.38 -4.14
CA LEU A 170 11.03 -2.76 -3.71
C LEU A 170 11.09 -2.83 -2.17
N PRO A 171 10.09 -3.42 -1.48
CA PRO A 171 10.16 -3.66 -0.05
C PRO A 171 11.31 -4.62 0.29
N GLN A 172 11.79 -4.55 1.54
CA GLN A 172 12.95 -5.34 1.96
C GLN A 172 12.60 -6.82 2.15
N ASP A 173 11.36 -7.10 2.52
CA ASP A 173 10.89 -8.44 2.83
C ASP A 173 9.59 -8.80 2.09
N PRO A 174 9.31 -10.12 1.90
CA PRO A 174 8.11 -10.59 1.22
C PRO A 174 6.80 -10.28 1.95
N GLU A 175 6.81 -10.18 3.28
CA GLU A 175 5.61 -9.89 4.07
C GLU A 175 5.17 -8.44 3.83
N ALA A 176 6.11 -7.49 3.88
CA ALA A 176 5.84 -6.09 3.55
C ALA A 176 5.29 -5.95 2.12
N TYR A 177 5.82 -6.73 1.15
CA TYR A 177 5.29 -6.77 -0.20
C TYR A 177 3.81 -7.17 -0.22
N VAL A 178 3.47 -8.28 0.43
CA VAL A 178 2.09 -8.80 0.49
C VAL A 178 1.15 -7.81 1.18
N HIS A 179 1.57 -7.21 2.29
CA HIS A 179 0.80 -6.20 3.03
C HIS A 179 0.52 -4.94 2.21
N ARG A 180 1.51 -4.48 1.41
CA ARG A 180 1.33 -3.34 0.52
C ARG A 180 0.34 -3.65 -0.59
N ILE A 181 0.56 -4.72 -1.36
CA ILE A 181 -0.32 -5.07 -2.49
C ILE A 181 -1.72 -5.45 -2.04
N GLY A 182 -1.85 -5.99 -0.82
CA GLY A 182 -3.14 -6.27 -0.21
C GLY A 182 -4.00 -5.02 0.09
N ARG A 183 -3.57 -3.81 -0.26
CA ARG A 183 -4.40 -2.60 -0.21
C ARG A 183 -5.27 -2.43 -1.45
N THR A 184 -5.02 -3.20 -2.51
CA THR A 184 -5.88 -3.26 -3.71
C THR A 184 -6.39 -4.68 -3.95
N GLY A 185 -7.25 -4.89 -4.92
CA GLY A 185 -7.82 -6.21 -5.22
C GLY A 185 -8.75 -6.76 -4.13
N ARG A 186 -9.43 -5.89 -3.37
CA ARG A 186 -10.31 -6.26 -2.25
C ARG A 186 -11.78 -6.24 -2.65
N ALA A 187 -12.61 -6.93 -1.86
CA ALA A 187 -14.06 -6.95 -1.98
C ALA A 187 -14.56 -7.34 -3.40
N GLY A 188 -13.86 -8.23 -4.08
CA GLY A 188 -14.23 -8.68 -5.42
C GLY A 188 -13.88 -7.73 -6.56
N LYS A 189 -13.15 -6.65 -6.29
CA LYS A 189 -12.69 -5.69 -7.29
C LYS A 189 -11.28 -6.02 -7.77
N GLU A 190 -11.01 -5.80 -9.04
CA GLU A 190 -9.68 -5.91 -9.62
C GLU A 190 -8.80 -4.74 -9.19
N GLY A 191 -7.50 -4.97 -9.12
CA GLY A 191 -6.52 -3.95 -8.79
C GLY A 191 -5.15 -4.25 -9.38
N THR A 192 -4.32 -3.23 -9.48
CA THR A 192 -2.97 -3.35 -10.03
C THR A 192 -1.92 -2.98 -8.99
N ALA A 193 -0.98 -3.88 -8.77
CA ALA A 193 0.20 -3.65 -7.95
C ALA A 193 1.43 -3.46 -8.84
N ILE A 194 2.02 -2.29 -8.76
CA ILE A 194 3.16 -1.87 -9.58
C ILE A 194 4.40 -1.79 -8.71
N THR A 195 5.52 -2.32 -9.18
CA THR A 195 6.79 -2.26 -8.45
C THR A 195 7.90 -1.71 -9.34
N PHE A 196 8.55 -0.65 -8.90
CA PHE A 196 9.76 -0.17 -9.55
C PHE A 196 10.97 -0.87 -8.98
N ILE A 197 11.81 -1.40 -9.85
CA ILE A 197 13.09 -2.00 -9.49
C ILE A 197 14.22 -1.42 -10.34
N SER A 198 15.40 -1.32 -9.75
CA SER A 198 16.64 -1.17 -10.51
C SER A 198 17.14 -2.56 -10.99
N PRO A 199 18.01 -2.63 -11.99
CA PRO A 199 18.58 -3.91 -12.44
C PRO A 199 19.25 -4.72 -11.31
N LYS A 200 19.78 -4.02 -10.29
CA LYS A 200 20.42 -4.65 -9.12
C LYS A 200 19.39 -5.34 -8.18
N GLU A 201 18.16 -4.90 -8.18
CA GLU A 201 17.09 -5.41 -7.29
C GLU A 201 16.36 -6.63 -7.88
N LEU A 202 16.67 -7.06 -9.11
CA LEU A 202 15.98 -8.19 -9.76
C LEU A 202 16.06 -9.49 -8.93
N ARG A 203 17.20 -9.78 -8.30
CA ARG A 203 17.35 -10.97 -7.44
C ARG A 203 16.42 -10.91 -6.22
N SER A 204 16.30 -9.75 -5.61
CA SER A 204 15.40 -9.52 -4.46
C SER A 204 13.95 -9.65 -4.88
N LEU A 205 13.56 -9.14 -6.04
CA LEU A 205 12.22 -9.33 -6.59
C LEU A 205 11.90 -10.80 -6.80
N LEU A 206 12.81 -11.58 -7.41
CA LEU A 206 12.63 -13.02 -7.64
C LEU A 206 12.50 -13.80 -6.32
N PHE A 207 13.23 -13.39 -5.28
CA PHE A 207 13.09 -13.95 -3.93
C PHE A 207 11.68 -13.67 -3.37
N ILE A 208 11.21 -12.42 -3.45
CA ILE A 208 9.85 -12.04 -3.03
C ILE A 208 8.80 -12.85 -3.80
N GLN A 209 8.93 -12.97 -5.13
CA GLN A 209 8.02 -13.77 -5.95
C GLN A 209 7.92 -15.22 -5.45
N LYS A 210 9.07 -15.84 -5.14
CA LYS A 210 9.13 -17.22 -4.67
C LYS A 210 8.44 -17.39 -3.31
N ILE A 211 8.72 -16.52 -2.35
CA ILE A 211 8.17 -16.63 -0.99
C ILE A 211 6.68 -16.27 -0.95
N ALA A 212 6.28 -15.19 -1.63
CA ALA A 212 4.89 -14.75 -1.70
C ALA A 212 4.02 -15.62 -2.64
N ASN A 213 4.61 -16.59 -3.34
CA ASN A 213 3.96 -17.37 -4.39
C ASN A 213 3.23 -16.48 -5.40
N ALA A 214 3.89 -15.37 -5.80
CA ALA A 214 3.33 -14.33 -6.63
C ALA A 214 3.84 -14.44 -8.07
N LYS A 215 2.99 -14.11 -9.04
CA LYS A 215 3.40 -13.94 -10.43
C LYS A 215 3.47 -12.44 -10.74
N ILE A 216 4.68 -11.88 -10.73
CA ILE A 216 4.91 -10.47 -11.04
C ILE A 216 5.45 -10.39 -12.48
N LYS A 217 4.69 -9.82 -13.40
CA LYS A 217 5.06 -9.72 -14.81
C LYS A 217 5.97 -8.51 -15.06
N LYS A 218 6.95 -8.65 -15.94
CA LYS A 218 7.71 -7.50 -16.43
C LYS A 218 6.87 -6.75 -17.46
N GLU A 219 6.76 -5.44 -17.28
CA GLU A 219 6.12 -4.56 -18.25
C GLU A 219 7.07 -3.45 -18.71
N THR A 220 6.74 -2.82 -19.81
CA THR A 220 7.46 -1.66 -20.35
C THR A 220 6.72 -0.38 -19.99
N LEU A 221 7.47 0.64 -19.55
CA LEU A 221 6.87 1.94 -19.24
C LEU A 221 6.15 2.52 -20.46
N PRO A 222 4.98 3.14 -20.24
CA PRO A 222 4.31 3.90 -21.28
C PRO A 222 5.24 4.92 -21.92
N ASP A 223 5.27 4.99 -23.22
CA ASP A 223 6.05 5.98 -23.95
C ASP A 223 5.34 7.35 -23.98
N ALA A 224 6.06 8.38 -24.41
CA ALA A 224 5.51 9.74 -24.46
C ALA A 224 4.28 9.84 -25.41
N LYS A 225 4.25 9.01 -26.45
CA LYS A 225 3.14 9.01 -27.42
C LYS A 225 1.88 8.46 -26.78
N GLN A 226 1.99 7.33 -26.06
CA GLN A 226 0.87 6.74 -25.31
C GLN A 226 0.31 7.70 -24.27
N VAL A 227 1.17 8.39 -23.51
CA VAL A 227 0.76 9.41 -22.52
C VAL A 227 -0.01 10.55 -23.21
N ILE A 228 0.49 11.05 -24.32
CA ILE A 228 -0.15 12.14 -25.08
C ILE A 228 -1.50 11.70 -25.64
N GLU A 229 -1.61 10.50 -26.19
CA GLU A 229 -2.83 9.95 -26.72
C GLU A 229 -3.90 9.80 -25.65
N THR A 230 -3.54 9.21 -24.49
CA THR A 230 -4.47 9.07 -23.35
C THR A 230 -4.97 10.43 -22.85
N LYS A 231 -4.06 11.41 -22.68
CA LYS A 231 -4.45 12.77 -22.27
C LYS A 231 -5.37 13.45 -23.29
N LYS A 232 -5.14 13.25 -24.59
CA LYS A 232 -6.03 13.79 -25.63
C LYS A 232 -7.42 13.17 -25.57
N GLU A 233 -7.51 11.85 -25.43
CA GLU A 233 -8.81 11.18 -25.33
C GLU A 233 -9.56 11.58 -24.05
N LYS A 234 -8.87 11.72 -22.93
CA LYS A 234 -9.46 12.23 -21.68
C LYS A 234 -10.03 13.64 -21.88
N LEU A 235 -9.25 14.57 -22.43
CA LEU A 235 -9.69 15.93 -22.70
C LEU A 235 -10.91 15.97 -23.66
N LYS A 236 -10.90 15.14 -24.72
CA LYS A 236 -12.04 15.01 -25.63
C LYS A 236 -13.30 14.52 -24.92
N SER A 237 -13.16 13.53 -24.01
CA SER A 237 -14.31 13.01 -23.26
C SER A 237 -14.87 14.05 -22.30
N GLU A 238 -14.02 14.79 -21.60
CA GLU A 238 -14.41 15.89 -20.70
C GLU A 238 -15.13 17.01 -21.47
N LEU A 239 -14.59 17.43 -22.62
CA LEU A 239 -15.24 18.41 -23.49
C LEU A 239 -16.61 17.94 -23.99
N ARG A 240 -16.73 16.68 -24.40
CA ARG A 240 -18.02 16.09 -24.81
C ARG A 240 -19.04 16.07 -23.67
N ALA A 241 -18.61 15.74 -22.45
CA ALA A 241 -19.46 15.76 -21.26
C ALA A 241 -20.00 17.18 -21.01
N LEU A 242 -19.13 18.20 -21.02
CA LEU A 242 -19.52 19.60 -20.83
C LEU A 242 -20.49 20.10 -21.92
N LEU A 243 -20.26 19.72 -23.17
CA LEU A 243 -21.17 20.05 -24.29
C LEU A 243 -22.55 19.41 -24.13
N ASN A 244 -22.62 18.18 -23.61
CA ASN A 244 -23.88 17.49 -23.38
C ASN A 244 -24.65 18.01 -22.16
N GLU A 245 -23.98 18.59 -21.16
CA GLU A 245 -24.61 19.20 -19.99
C GLU A 245 -25.21 20.60 -20.26
N GLY A 246 -24.97 21.19 -21.44
CA GLY A 246 -25.62 22.40 -21.90
C GLY A 246 -25.26 23.67 -21.08
N ASN A 247 -24.18 23.64 -20.32
CA ASN A 247 -23.70 24.77 -19.55
C ASN A 247 -22.78 25.66 -20.40
N PHE A 248 -23.38 26.51 -21.23
CA PHE A 248 -22.74 27.65 -21.89
C PHE A 248 -23.52 28.93 -21.58
#